data_014ea2d5c269e9db40303c99e8ce920a
#
_entry.id   014ea2d5c269e9db40303c99e8ce920a
#
_cell.length_a   1.000
_cell.length_b   1.000
_cell.length_c   1.000
_cell.angle_alpha   90.00
_cell.angle_beta   90.00
_cell.angle_gamma   90.00
#
_symmetry.space_group_name_H-M   'P 1'
#
loop_
_entity.id
_entity.type
_entity.pdbx_description
1 polymer ?
#
loop_
_entity_poly.entity_id
_entity_poly.type
_entity_poly.pdbx_seq_one_letter_code
_entity_poly.pdbx_strand_id
1 'polypeptide(L)'
;MENKSRKTGHFIGEVLIGLLFLFAVVGLFLWSVNRIVSSIEYKKSADVRTVTARVIDYDIKNSDDEYDDYDEYVTKLSYEVDGIKYTGKRTYYREVSIGEEKNVEVYLTPRGKYKMKGDDDPLTFLLACIGIPAGLLLTFIGGMVLVQIIVAHFKNPTGENEERIE
;
A
#
# COMPACT_ATOMS: atom_id res chain seq x y z
N MET A 1 23.80 29.24 24.40
CA MET A 1 23.22 27.87 24.54
C MET A 1 22.02 27.58 23.61
N GLU A 2 21.28 28.56 23.18
CA GLU A 2 20.06 28.43 22.36
C GLU A 2 20.28 27.90 20.94
N ASN A 3 21.43 28.23 20.31
CA ASN A 3 21.71 27.88 18.91
C ASN A 3 21.99 26.36 18.69
N LYS A 4 22.44 25.64 19.70
CA LYS A 4 22.73 24.19 19.61
C LYS A 4 21.45 23.35 19.63
N SER A 5 20.46 23.77 20.39
CA SER A 5 19.14 23.09 20.48
C SER A 5 18.36 23.19 19.17
N ARG A 6 18.42 24.34 18.49
CA ARG A 6 17.75 24.54 17.18
C ARG A 6 18.34 23.66 16.08
N LYS A 7 19.67 23.52 16.00
CA LYS A 7 20.33 22.68 14.99
C LYS A 7 20.01 21.19 15.15
N THR A 8 19.94 20.71 16.39
CA THR A 8 19.59 19.31 16.68
C THR A 8 18.13 19.03 16.33
N GLY A 9 17.20 19.96 16.61
CA GLY A 9 15.79 19.82 16.25
C GLY A 9 15.57 19.75 14.73
N HIS A 10 16.28 20.56 13.96
CA HIS A 10 16.20 20.54 12.50
C HIS A 10 16.69 19.21 11.92
N PHE A 11 17.83 18.70 12.40
CA PHE A 11 18.37 17.41 11.97
C PHE A 11 17.43 16.24 12.26
N ILE A 12 16.84 16.20 13.46
CA ILE A 12 15.85 15.16 13.82
C ILE A 12 14.64 15.23 12.89
N GLY A 13 14.16 16.44 12.56
CA GLY A 13 13.07 16.66 11.62
C GLY A 13 13.37 16.11 10.22
N GLU A 14 14.55 16.40 9.68
CA GLU A 14 14.98 15.91 8.36
C GLU A 14 15.07 14.38 8.30
N VAL A 15 15.63 13.76 9.34
CA VAL A 15 15.73 12.30 9.45
C VAL A 15 14.34 11.66 9.54
N LEU A 16 13.43 12.24 10.33
CA LEU A 16 12.06 11.73 10.44
C LEU A 16 11.29 11.82 9.12
N ILE A 17 11.41 12.93 8.40
CA ILE A 17 10.79 13.10 7.08
C ILE A 17 11.36 12.07 6.10
N GLY A 18 12.67 11.88 6.08
CA GLY A 18 13.33 10.88 5.23
C GLY A 18 12.86 9.45 5.53
N LEU A 19 12.71 9.10 6.81
CA LEU A 19 12.19 7.80 7.23
C LEU A 19 10.72 7.61 6.82
N LEU A 20 9.86 8.61 7.03
CA LEU A 20 8.45 8.55 6.62
C LEU A 20 8.32 8.35 5.10
N PHE A 21 9.13 9.08 4.31
CA PHE A 21 9.17 8.92 2.87
C PHE A 21 9.59 7.49 2.48
N LEU A 22 10.63 6.95 3.12
CA LEU A 22 11.11 5.60 2.88
C LEU A 22 10.04 4.55 3.20
N PHE A 23 9.32 4.69 4.31
CA PHE A 23 8.20 3.81 4.67
C PHE A 23 7.07 3.87 3.64
N ALA A 24 6.72 5.05 3.15
CA ALA A 24 5.69 5.21 2.12
C ALA A 24 6.09 4.51 0.82
N VAL A 25 7.34 4.67 0.38
CA VAL A 25 7.86 4.03 -0.84
C VAL A 25 7.90 2.51 -0.71
N VAL A 26 8.37 1.99 0.43
CA VAL A 26 8.38 0.54 0.72
C VAL A 26 6.95 -0.01 0.75
N GLY A 27 6.01 0.72 1.34
CA GLY A 27 4.60 0.35 1.37
C GLY A 27 4.01 0.24 -0.05
N LEU A 28 4.27 1.22 -0.91
CA LEU A 28 3.86 1.19 -2.32
C LEU A 28 4.48 0.03 -3.09
N PHE A 29 5.75 -0.25 -2.86
CA PHE A 29 6.45 -1.38 -3.48
C PHE A 29 5.82 -2.71 -3.08
N LEU A 30 5.61 -2.94 -1.78
CA LEU A 30 4.99 -4.17 -1.27
C LEU A 30 3.56 -4.34 -1.79
N TRP A 31 2.79 -3.25 -1.86
CA TRP A 31 1.45 -3.26 -2.44
C TRP A 31 1.49 -3.67 -3.92
N SER A 32 2.40 -3.09 -4.70
CA SER A 32 2.58 -3.42 -6.14
C SER A 32 2.93 -4.87 -6.35
N VAL A 33 3.90 -5.40 -5.59
CA VAL A 33 4.31 -6.82 -5.64
C VAL A 33 3.14 -7.73 -5.30
N ASN A 34 2.42 -7.44 -4.21
CA ASN A 34 1.28 -8.27 -3.80
C ASN A 34 0.18 -8.29 -4.87
N ARG A 35 -0.07 -7.17 -5.56
CA ARG A 35 -1.06 -7.09 -6.63
C ARG A 35 -0.67 -7.95 -7.83
N ILE A 36 0.59 -7.86 -8.27
CA ILE A 36 1.10 -8.65 -9.39
C ILE A 36 1.10 -10.15 -9.06
N VAL A 37 1.59 -10.52 -7.87
CA VAL A 37 1.60 -11.92 -7.42
C VAL A 37 0.17 -12.48 -7.41
N SER A 38 -0.79 -11.77 -6.86
CA SER A 38 -2.20 -12.21 -6.84
C SER A 38 -2.77 -12.42 -8.25
N SER A 39 -2.45 -11.54 -9.20
CA SER A 39 -2.88 -11.70 -10.60
C SER A 39 -2.24 -12.91 -11.28
N ILE A 40 -0.96 -13.18 -11.01
CA ILE A 40 -0.25 -14.36 -11.52
C ILE A 40 -0.83 -15.64 -10.89
N GLU A 41 -1.06 -15.65 -9.59
CA GLU A 41 -1.66 -16.79 -8.87
C GLU A 41 -3.02 -17.14 -9.46
N TYR A 42 -3.87 -16.13 -9.69
CA TYR A 42 -5.18 -16.32 -10.31
C TYR A 42 -5.04 -16.95 -11.72
N LYS A 43 -4.19 -16.37 -12.59
CA LYS A 43 -3.99 -16.87 -13.96
C LYS A 43 -3.42 -18.28 -14.04
N LYS A 44 -2.63 -18.70 -13.03
CA LYS A 44 -2.01 -20.02 -12.95
C LYS A 44 -2.79 -21.01 -12.10
N SER A 45 -3.89 -20.59 -11.49
CA SER A 45 -4.70 -21.46 -10.66
C SER A 45 -5.27 -22.61 -11.47
N ALA A 46 -5.11 -23.84 -10.96
CA ALA A 46 -5.69 -25.04 -11.54
C ALA A 46 -7.20 -25.15 -11.27
N ASP A 47 -7.72 -24.39 -10.31
CA ASP A 47 -9.11 -24.44 -9.91
C ASP A 47 -9.63 -23.03 -9.67
N VAL A 48 -10.54 -22.60 -10.56
CA VAL A 48 -11.25 -21.32 -10.47
C VAL A 48 -12.74 -21.62 -10.45
N ARG A 49 -13.46 -21.10 -9.46
CA ARG A 49 -14.88 -21.36 -9.27
C ARG A 49 -15.65 -20.07 -9.04
N THR A 50 -16.89 -20.03 -9.51
CA THR A 50 -17.85 -19.01 -9.11
C THR A 50 -18.64 -19.54 -7.93
N VAL A 51 -18.65 -18.79 -6.82
CA VAL A 51 -19.38 -19.16 -5.60
C VAL A 51 -20.29 -18.03 -5.16
N THR A 52 -21.35 -18.36 -4.46
CA THR A 52 -22.21 -17.37 -3.81
C THR A 52 -21.58 -16.93 -2.51
N ALA A 53 -21.30 -15.64 -2.39
CA ALA A 53 -20.81 -15.01 -1.18
C ALA A 53 -21.88 -14.11 -0.58
N ARG A 54 -21.93 -14.03 0.76
CA ARG A 54 -22.88 -13.19 1.49
C ARG A 54 -22.16 -12.00 2.10
N VAL A 55 -22.74 -10.82 1.94
CA VAL A 55 -22.26 -9.58 2.59
C VAL A 55 -22.45 -9.72 4.10
N ILE A 56 -21.36 -9.63 4.86
CA ILE A 56 -21.37 -9.72 6.32
C ILE A 56 -21.10 -8.37 6.99
N ASP A 57 -20.49 -7.44 6.26
CA ASP A 57 -20.12 -6.12 6.74
C ASP A 57 -19.80 -5.21 5.56
N TYR A 58 -19.92 -3.88 5.71
CA TYR A 58 -19.46 -2.91 4.73
C TYR A 58 -19.15 -1.55 5.36
N ASP A 59 -18.21 -0.85 4.77
CA ASP A 59 -17.87 0.55 5.06
C ASP A 59 -18.19 1.39 3.82
N ILE A 60 -18.78 2.56 4.03
CA ILE A 60 -19.07 3.52 2.96
C ILE A 60 -17.92 4.53 2.94
N LYS A 61 -17.27 4.64 1.79
CA LYS A 61 -16.34 5.72 1.52
C LYS A 61 -17.05 6.72 0.62
N ASN A 62 -17.39 7.86 1.19
CA ASN A 62 -17.90 8.97 0.41
C ASN A 62 -16.75 9.53 -0.43
N SER A 63 -16.99 9.73 -1.71
CA SER A 63 -16.09 10.52 -2.53
C SER A 63 -16.26 11.98 -2.10
N ASP A 64 -15.21 12.57 -1.51
CA ASP A 64 -15.16 14.01 -1.21
C ASP A 64 -14.93 14.85 -2.49
N ASP A 65 -14.85 14.22 -3.67
CA ASP A 65 -14.68 14.87 -4.95
C ASP A 65 -16.03 15.35 -5.49
N GLU A 66 -16.16 16.66 -5.68
CA GLU A 66 -17.33 17.39 -6.20
C GLU A 66 -17.82 16.88 -7.58
N TYR A 67 -17.11 15.93 -8.19
CA TYR A 67 -17.39 15.35 -9.52
C TYR A 67 -17.79 13.88 -9.51
N ASP A 68 -17.57 13.13 -8.41
CA ASP A 68 -17.91 11.71 -8.33
C ASP A 68 -19.09 11.50 -7.34
N ASP A 69 -20.29 11.40 -7.90
CA ASP A 69 -21.56 11.21 -7.18
C ASP A 69 -21.81 9.73 -6.79
N TYR A 70 -20.73 8.92 -6.66
CA TYR A 70 -20.85 7.50 -6.36
C TYR A 70 -20.20 7.13 -5.04
N ASP A 71 -21.02 6.63 -4.10
CA ASP A 71 -20.52 6.03 -2.88
C ASP A 71 -19.78 4.71 -3.16
N GLU A 72 -18.59 4.56 -2.60
CA GLU A 72 -17.85 3.30 -2.62
C GLU A 72 -18.20 2.45 -1.39
N TYR A 73 -18.79 1.29 -1.64
CA TYR A 73 -19.10 0.31 -0.59
C TYR A 73 -17.98 -0.73 -0.49
N VAL A 74 -17.08 -0.58 0.48
CA VAL A 74 -16.03 -1.57 0.76
C VAL A 74 -16.63 -2.71 1.58
N THR A 75 -17.03 -3.77 0.91
CA THR A 75 -17.77 -4.89 1.54
C THR A 75 -16.83 -5.98 2.00
N LYS A 76 -17.18 -6.58 3.14
CA LYS A 76 -16.64 -7.85 3.61
C LYS A 76 -17.62 -8.97 3.28
N LEU A 77 -17.14 -9.94 2.52
CA LEU A 77 -17.92 -11.06 2.02
C LEU A 77 -17.50 -12.36 2.70
N SER A 78 -18.47 -13.21 3.04
CA SER A 78 -18.24 -14.58 3.51
C SER A 78 -18.70 -15.55 2.42
N TYR A 79 -17.88 -16.53 2.09
CA TYR A 79 -18.18 -17.59 1.12
C TYR A 79 -17.67 -18.94 1.62
N GLU A 80 -18.21 -20.01 1.07
CA GLU A 80 -17.84 -21.37 1.43
C GLU A 80 -17.39 -22.14 0.19
N VAL A 81 -16.29 -22.88 0.32
CA VAL A 81 -15.78 -23.80 -0.70
C VAL A 81 -15.40 -25.09 -0.03
N ASP A 82 -15.97 -26.19 -0.51
CA ASP A 82 -15.71 -27.54 0.00
C ASP A 82 -15.92 -27.67 1.54
N GLY A 83 -16.96 -26.98 2.08
CA GLY A 83 -17.31 -27.00 3.51
C GLY A 83 -16.44 -26.07 4.37
N ILE A 84 -15.47 -25.36 3.79
CA ILE A 84 -14.60 -24.43 4.50
C ILE A 84 -15.06 -22.99 4.24
N LYS A 85 -15.24 -22.23 5.33
CA LYS A 85 -15.62 -20.81 5.24
C LYS A 85 -14.41 -19.93 5.08
N TYR A 86 -14.51 -19.00 4.14
CA TYR A 86 -13.52 -17.97 3.83
C TYR A 86 -14.16 -16.58 3.92
N THR A 87 -13.32 -15.56 4.01
CA THR A 87 -13.74 -14.16 3.92
C THR A 87 -12.86 -13.42 2.92
N GLY A 88 -13.46 -12.47 2.21
CA GLY A 88 -12.75 -11.57 1.29
C GLY A 88 -13.34 -10.18 1.34
N LYS A 89 -12.64 -9.21 0.73
CA LYS A 89 -13.13 -7.83 0.57
C LYS A 89 -13.29 -7.52 -0.91
N ARG A 90 -14.36 -6.77 -1.22
CA ARG A 90 -14.61 -6.25 -2.56
C ARG A 90 -15.28 -4.90 -2.49
N THR A 91 -14.95 -3.99 -3.39
CA THR A 91 -15.58 -2.68 -3.52
C THR A 91 -16.73 -2.76 -4.54
N TYR A 92 -17.87 -2.15 -4.20
CA TYR A 92 -18.99 -1.97 -5.09
C TYR A 92 -19.34 -0.48 -5.16
N TYR A 93 -19.69 -0.02 -6.36
CA TYR A 93 -20.12 1.36 -6.64
C TYR A 93 -21.65 1.49 -6.68
N ARG A 94 -22.32 0.66 -5.92
CA ARG A 94 -23.77 0.65 -5.73
C ARG A 94 -24.08 0.23 -4.32
N GLU A 95 -25.22 0.66 -3.84
CA GLU A 95 -25.71 0.28 -2.52
C GLU A 95 -25.71 -1.24 -2.34
N VAL A 96 -25.26 -1.68 -1.17
CA VAL A 96 -25.24 -3.08 -0.74
C VAL A 96 -25.86 -3.22 0.64
N SER A 97 -26.51 -4.35 0.89
CA SER A 97 -27.13 -4.64 2.19
C SER A 97 -26.47 -5.84 2.87
N ILE A 98 -26.42 -5.83 4.20
CA ILE A 98 -25.95 -6.99 4.97
C ILE A 98 -26.88 -8.17 4.69
N GLY A 99 -26.30 -9.34 4.43
CA GLY A 99 -27.02 -10.55 4.05
C GLY A 99 -27.27 -10.70 2.55
N GLU A 100 -27.02 -9.66 1.74
CA GLU A 100 -27.13 -9.74 0.28
C GLU A 100 -26.16 -10.78 -0.29
N GLU A 101 -26.63 -11.54 -1.29
CA GLU A 101 -25.82 -12.54 -1.97
C GLU A 101 -25.22 -12.00 -3.25
N LYS A 102 -23.94 -12.26 -3.45
CA LYS A 102 -23.15 -11.85 -4.61
C LYS A 102 -22.40 -13.05 -5.18
N ASN A 103 -22.41 -13.20 -6.50
CA ASN A 103 -21.55 -14.18 -7.14
C ASN A 103 -20.13 -13.62 -7.27
N VAL A 104 -19.16 -14.36 -6.75
CA VAL A 104 -17.75 -13.99 -6.77
C VAL A 104 -16.91 -15.12 -7.34
N GLU A 105 -15.86 -14.75 -8.08
CA GLU A 105 -14.86 -15.72 -8.51
C GLU A 105 -13.83 -15.93 -7.41
N VAL A 106 -13.52 -17.20 -7.14
CA VAL A 106 -12.51 -17.64 -6.20
C VAL A 106 -11.53 -18.57 -6.90
N TYR A 107 -10.30 -18.59 -6.47
CA TYR A 107 -9.26 -19.43 -7.05
C TYR A 107 -8.42 -20.09 -5.97
N LEU A 108 -7.92 -21.30 -6.29
CA LEU A 108 -7.04 -22.06 -5.42
C LEU A 108 -5.63 -21.47 -5.48
N THR A 109 -5.13 -21.00 -4.35
CA THR A 109 -3.74 -20.51 -4.25
C THR A 109 -2.76 -21.69 -4.15
N PRO A 110 -1.46 -21.47 -4.46
CA PRO A 110 -0.44 -22.50 -4.27
C PRO A 110 -0.32 -23.04 -2.84
N ARG A 111 -0.87 -22.30 -1.87
CA ARG A 111 -0.91 -22.71 -0.45
C ARG A 111 -2.12 -23.59 -0.09
N GLY A 112 -2.93 -24.01 -1.06
CA GLY A 112 -4.10 -24.84 -0.87
C GLY A 112 -5.30 -24.11 -0.22
N LYS A 113 -5.35 -22.77 -0.29
CA LYS A 113 -6.48 -21.97 0.21
C LYS A 113 -7.19 -21.27 -0.94
N TYR A 114 -8.50 -21.19 -0.87
CA TYR A 114 -9.26 -20.40 -1.82
C TYR A 114 -9.19 -18.91 -1.47
N LYS A 115 -8.94 -18.09 -2.47
CA LYS A 115 -8.90 -16.64 -2.36
C LYS A 115 -9.86 -16.02 -3.37
N MET A 116 -10.57 -14.98 -2.96
CA MET A 116 -11.44 -14.23 -3.87
C MET A 116 -10.58 -13.46 -4.88
N LYS A 117 -10.99 -13.49 -6.13
CA LYS A 117 -10.42 -12.65 -7.19
C LYS A 117 -10.69 -11.19 -6.85
N GLY A 118 -9.63 -10.38 -6.82
CA GLY A 118 -9.76 -8.94 -6.63
C GLY A 118 -10.41 -8.25 -7.83
N ASP A 119 -10.79 -7.00 -7.65
CA ASP A 119 -11.24 -6.16 -8.75
C ASP A 119 -10.03 -5.90 -9.67
N ASP A 120 -10.07 -6.51 -10.86
CA ASP A 120 -9.03 -6.37 -11.88
C ASP A 120 -9.31 -5.08 -12.67
N ASP A 121 -9.02 -3.93 -12.05
CA ASP A 121 -8.92 -2.69 -12.79
C ASP A 121 -7.60 -2.68 -13.58
N PRO A 122 -7.66 -2.59 -14.94
CA PRO A 122 -6.47 -2.57 -15.78
C PRO A 122 -5.51 -1.43 -15.43
N LEU A 123 -6.05 -0.28 -15.00
CA LEU A 123 -5.25 0.87 -14.57
C LEU A 123 -4.46 0.57 -13.31
N THR A 124 -5.10 -0.03 -12.32
CA THR A 124 -4.46 -0.43 -11.06
C THR A 124 -3.36 -1.46 -11.30
N PHE A 125 -3.56 -2.40 -12.23
CA PHE A 125 -2.53 -3.35 -12.61
C PHE A 125 -1.34 -2.66 -13.30
N LEU A 126 -1.60 -1.73 -14.22
CA LEU A 126 -0.56 -0.95 -14.90
C LEU A 126 0.26 -0.13 -13.88
N LEU A 127 -0.41 0.55 -12.95
CA LEU A 127 0.23 1.30 -11.87
C LEU A 127 1.09 0.40 -10.99
N ALA A 128 0.67 -0.82 -10.69
CA ALA A 128 1.46 -1.79 -9.96
C ALA A 128 2.72 -2.20 -10.73
N CYS A 129 2.64 -2.37 -12.06
CA CYS A 129 3.79 -2.68 -12.91
C CYS A 129 4.83 -1.56 -12.94
N ILE A 130 4.39 -0.30 -12.93
CA ILE A 130 5.27 0.89 -12.88
C ILE A 130 5.80 1.09 -11.45
N GLY A 131 4.99 0.79 -10.45
CA GLY A 131 5.32 0.97 -9.03
C GLY A 131 6.54 0.16 -8.56
N ILE A 132 6.78 -1.01 -9.15
CA ILE A 132 7.96 -1.83 -8.79
C ILE A 132 9.27 -1.14 -9.16
N PRO A 133 9.56 -0.80 -10.43
CA PRO A 133 10.81 -0.16 -10.78
C PRO A 133 10.95 1.24 -10.17
N ALA A 134 9.87 2.01 -10.11
CA ALA A 134 9.87 3.33 -9.47
C ALA A 134 10.15 3.22 -7.96
N GLY A 135 9.53 2.27 -7.26
CA GLY A 135 9.74 2.04 -5.84
C GLY A 135 11.18 1.63 -5.53
N LEU A 136 11.78 0.74 -6.33
CA LEU A 136 13.19 0.36 -6.18
C LEU A 136 14.13 1.56 -6.37
N LEU A 137 13.92 2.35 -7.42
CA LEU A 137 14.73 3.53 -7.71
C LEU A 137 14.63 4.58 -6.58
N LEU A 138 13.42 4.88 -6.14
CA LEU A 138 13.17 5.84 -5.06
C LEU A 138 13.73 5.37 -3.71
N THR A 139 13.65 4.07 -3.43
CA THR A 139 14.24 3.49 -2.21
C THR A 139 15.76 3.64 -2.23
N PHE A 140 16.39 3.39 -3.37
CA PHE A 140 17.84 3.54 -3.53
C PHE A 140 18.29 5.01 -3.37
N ILE A 141 17.63 5.94 -4.07
CA ILE A 141 17.92 7.37 -3.98
C ILE A 141 17.67 7.90 -2.56
N GLY A 142 16.52 7.58 -1.98
CA GLY A 142 16.16 8.02 -0.62
C GLY A 142 17.12 7.48 0.43
N GLY A 143 17.55 6.22 0.31
CA GLY A 143 18.57 5.63 1.17
C GLY A 143 19.91 6.34 1.07
N MET A 144 20.38 6.66 -0.16
CA MET A 144 21.62 7.42 -0.35
C MET A 144 21.56 8.81 0.27
N VAL A 145 20.47 9.54 0.08
CA VAL A 145 20.26 10.87 0.65
C VAL A 145 20.28 10.82 2.18
N LEU A 146 19.59 9.83 2.76
CA LEU A 146 19.54 9.66 4.21
C LEU A 146 20.92 9.36 4.81
N VAL A 147 21.70 8.51 4.15
CA VAL A 147 23.10 8.24 4.53
C VAL A 147 23.94 9.51 4.45
N GLN A 148 23.79 10.33 3.40
CA GLN A 148 24.54 11.59 3.26
C GLN A 148 24.19 12.58 4.39
N ILE A 149 22.91 12.71 4.75
CA ILE A 149 22.47 13.57 5.87
C ILE A 149 23.13 13.12 7.18
N ILE A 150 23.11 11.82 7.45
CA ILE A 150 23.69 11.23 8.66
C ILE A 150 25.20 11.45 8.68
N VAL A 151 25.90 11.14 7.59
CA VAL A 151 27.36 11.31 7.49
C VAL A 151 27.77 12.78 7.62
N ALA A 152 27.04 13.70 7.00
CA ALA A 152 27.30 15.14 7.11
C ALA A 152 27.16 15.63 8.56
N HIS A 153 26.16 15.12 9.29
CA HIS A 153 25.96 15.47 10.69
C HIS A 153 27.11 14.98 11.58
N PHE A 154 27.61 13.77 11.33
CA PHE A 154 28.75 13.22 12.12
C PHE A 154 30.11 13.81 11.73
N LYS A 155 30.29 14.25 10.46
CA LYS A 155 31.52 14.91 10.01
C LYS A 155 31.68 16.34 10.55
N ASN A 156 30.57 17.08 10.69
CA ASN A 156 30.57 18.46 11.19
C ASN A 156 29.68 18.62 12.44
N PRO A 157 30.02 17.97 13.55
CA PRO A 157 29.22 18.06 14.80
C PRO A 157 29.28 19.45 15.42
N THR A 158 30.34 20.21 15.14
CA THR A 158 30.52 21.59 15.53
C THR A 158 30.70 22.42 14.27
N GLY A 159 29.73 23.30 13.97
CA GLY A 159 29.92 24.33 12.94
C GLY A 159 30.95 25.38 13.44
N GLU A 160 32.17 24.98 13.65
CA GLU A 160 33.30 25.92 13.75
C GLU A 160 33.54 26.46 12.33
N ASN A 161 32.80 27.50 12.00
CA ASN A 161 33.33 28.49 11.08
C ASN A 161 34.52 29.10 11.80
N GLU A 162 35.74 28.72 11.43
CA GLU A 162 36.89 29.56 11.63
C GLU A 162 36.58 30.90 10.96
N GLU A 163 36.08 31.86 11.73
CA GLU A 163 36.25 33.27 11.38
C GLU A 163 37.76 33.50 11.36
N ARG A 164 38.33 33.37 10.19
CA ARG A 164 39.65 33.86 9.90
C ARG A 164 39.57 35.38 9.97
N ILE A 165 39.90 35.91 11.16
CA ILE A 165 40.13 37.33 11.37
C ILE A 165 41.48 37.61 10.67
N GLU A 166 41.41 38.33 9.55
CA GLU A 166 42.54 39.13 9.04
C GLU A 166 42.47 40.55 9.61
#